data_c0b031c7a683fce034ba374c36751c7a
#
_entry.id   c0b031c7a683fce034ba374c36751c7a
#
_cell.length_a   1.000
_cell.length_b   1.000
_cell.length_c   1.000
_cell.angle_alpha   90.00
_cell.angle_beta   90.00
_cell.angle_gamma   90.00
#
_symmetry.space_group_name_H-M   'P 1'
#
loop_
_entity.id
_entity.type
_entity.pdbx_description
1 polymer ?
#
loop_
_entity_poly.entity_id
_entity_poly.type
_entity_poly.pdbx_seq_one_letter_code
_entity_poly.pdbx_strand_id
1 'polypeptide(L)'
;MSELNTRQWTLYNYLKERGDNWTPLKQIADDLNYGEVKPNQTFNNSFARRLITKDRQVINNSDVIQKIIICGNKGLKLASKAEAEHYLAKDKTNLLNALARHYKLEKKAGMDQQFKFTFGSEREIVLAFTDSGLTGEQIEGFKKIQNASLWNFF
;
A
#
# COMPACT_ATOMS: atom_id res chain seq x y z
N MET A 1 -19.16 -0.36 6.60
CA MET A 1 -18.05 -0.20 7.57
C MET A 1 -17.63 -1.57 8.08
N SER A 2 -16.39 -1.91 7.88
CA SER A 2 -15.87 -3.13 8.49
C SER A 2 -15.40 -2.82 9.91
N GLU A 3 -16.07 -3.38 10.87
CA GLU A 3 -15.60 -3.35 12.25
C GLU A 3 -14.37 -4.24 12.38
N LEU A 4 -13.40 -3.80 13.17
CA LEU A 4 -12.23 -4.60 13.47
C LEU A 4 -12.59 -5.73 14.44
N ASN A 5 -12.09 -6.92 14.17
CA ASN A 5 -12.24 -8.04 15.10
C ASN A 5 -11.26 -7.92 16.28
N THR A 6 -11.43 -8.78 17.27
CA THR A 6 -10.59 -8.78 18.51
C THR A 6 -9.11 -8.93 18.17
N ARG A 7 -8.76 -9.79 17.22
CA ARG A 7 -7.36 -10.01 16.84
C ARG A 7 -6.73 -8.76 16.24
N GLN A 8 -7.47 -8.04 15.39
CA GLN A 8 -7.01 -6.80 14.76
C GLN A 8 -6.83 -5.68 15.80
N TRP A 9 -7.77 -5.53 16.72
CA TRP A 9 -7.62 -4.61 17.84
C TRP A 9 -6.41 -4.96 18.73
N THR A 10 -6.19 -6.24 18.98
CA THR A 10 -5.04 -6.71 19.75
C THR A 10 -3.73 -6.34 19.06
N LEU A 11 -3.65 -6.54 17.73
CA LEU A 11 -2.46 -6.15 16.96
C LEU A 11 -2.22 -4.64 17.03
N TYR A 12 -3.26 -3.84 16.82
CA TYR A 12 -3.14 -2.39 16.89
C TYR A 12 -2.66 -1.93 18.28
N ASN A 13 -3.27 -2.42 19.35
CA ASN A 13 -2.90 -2.05 20.70
C ASN A 13 -1.48 -2.49 21.07
N TYR A 14 -1.08 -3.66 20.59
CA TYR A 14 0.28 -4.17 20.76
C TYR A 14 1.31 -3.22 20.14
N LEU A 15 1.09 -2.82 18.90
CA LEU A 15 1.98 -1.89 18.19
C LEU A 15 1.96 -0.50 18.82
N LYS A 16 0.81 -0.07 19.32
CA LYS A 16 0.68 1.22 20.02
C LYS A 16 1.54 1.26 21.28
N GLU A 17 1.56 0.17 22.06
CA GLU A 17 2.40 0.05 23.24
C GLU A 17 3.89 0.00 22.92
N ARG A 18 4.25 -0.53 21.77
CA ARG A 18 5.65 -0.58 21.31
C ARG A 18 6.17 0.79 20.87
N GLY A 19 5.31 1.75 20.63
CA GLY A 19 5.68 3.12 20.25
C GLY A 19 6.49 3.18 18.96
N ASP A 20 7.65 3.83 18.99
CA ASP A 20 8.52 4.00 17.82
C ASP A 20 9.41 2.79 17.52
N ASN A 21 9.24 1.71 18.24
CA ASN A 21 10.06 0.51 18.05
C ASN A 21 9.48 -0.39 16.96
N TRP A 22 10.31 -0.75 16.01
CA TRP A 22 9.98 -1.79 15.04
C TRP A 22 9.88 -3.14 15.73
N THR A 23 8.87 -3.91 15.39
CA THR A 23 8.68 -5.26 15.95
C THR A 23 8.68 -6.28 14.82
N PRO A 24 9.61 -7.25 14.83
CA PRO A 24 9.66 -8.31 13.83
C PRO A 24 8.35 -9.09 13.77
N LEU A 25 7.94 -9.47 12.56
CA LEU A 25 6.71 -10.24 12.35
C LEU A 25 6.67 -11.54 13.14
N LYS A 26 7.81 -12.22 13.25
CA LYS A 26 7.92 -13.46 14.01
C LYS A 26 7.65 -13.22 15.49
N GLN A 27 8.15 -12.13 16.05
CA GLN A 27 7.87 -11.76 17.45
C GLN A 27 6.39 -11.45 17.68
N ILE A 28 5.77 -10.75 16.73
CA ILE A 28 4.32 -10.47 16.76
C ILE A 28 3.53 -11.79 16.77
N ALA A 29 3.91 -12.72 15.89
CA ALA A 29 3.25 -14.01 15.82
C ALA A 29 3.36 -14.79 17.12
N ASP A 30 4.52 -14.78 17.76
CA ASP A 30 4.75 -15.47 19.02
C ASP A 30 4.00 -14.78 20.17
N ASP A 31 4.07 -13.47 20.28
CA ASP A 31 3.47 -12.71 21.38
C ASP A 31 1.93 -12.69 21.32
N LEU A 32 1.36 -12.71 20.11
CA LEU A 32 -0.08 -12.61 19.90
C LEU A 32 -0.73 -13.93 19.46
N ASN A 33 0.00 -15.02 19.49
CA ASN A 33 -0.49 -16.37 19.16
C ASN A 33 -1.16 -16.46 17.77
N TYR A 34 -0.49 -16.00 16.75
CA TYR A 34 -0.99 -16.09 15.37
C TYR A 34 -0.91 -17.51 14.79
N GLY A 35 -0.30 -18.43 15.49
CA GLY A 35 -0.17 -19.81 15.07
C GLY A 35 1.28 -20.27 15.00
N GLU A 36 1.48 -21.59 15.02
CA GLU A 36 2.81 -22.18 14.97
C GLU A 36 3.27 -22.38 13.53
N VAL A 37 4.58 -22.28 13.32
CA VAL A 37 5.22 -22.63 12.05
C VAL A 37 5.42 -24.13 12.01
N LYS A 38 4.93 -24.79 10.97
CA LYS A 38 5.09 -26.23 10.79
C LYS A 38 6.57 -26.60 10.60
N PRO A 39 7.02 -27.82 11.01
CA PRO A 39 8.42 -28.19 10.96
C PRO A 39 9.10 -28.07 9.59
N ASN A 40 8.34 -28.18 8.52
CA ASN A 40 8.83 -28.11 7.14
C ASN A 40 8.57 -26.76 6.46
N GLN A 41 8.18 -25.74 7.24
CA GLN A 41 7.89 -24.40 6.73
C GLN A 41 8.84 -23.38 7.36
N THR A 42 9.19 -22.35 6.57
CA THR A 42 9.80 -21.14 7.09
C THR A 42 8.71 -20.20 7.59
N PHE A 43 9.05 -19.28 8.48
CA PHE A 43 8.09 -18.26 8.92
C PHE A 43 7.54 -17.46 7.74
N ASN A 44 8.35 -17.14 6.75
CA ASN A 44 7.93 -16.36 5.58
C ASN A 44 6.81 -17.05 4.76
N ASN A 45 6.73 -18.37 4.82
CA ASN A 45 5.71 -19.16 4.13
C ASN A 45 4.59 -19.61 5.06
N SER A 46 4.60 -19.16 6.31
CA SER A 46 3.64 -19.60 7.31
C SER A 46 2.28 -18.92 7.18
N PHE A 47 1.25 -19.60 7.67
CA PHE A 47 -0.09 -19.03 7.78
C PHE A 47 -0.11 -17.83 8.73
N ALA A 48 0.67 -17.88 9.81
CA ALA A 48 0.77 -16.77 10.77
C ALA A 48 1.22 -15.47 10.09
N ARG A 49 2.24 -15.51 9.25
CA ARG A 49 2.69 -14.32 8.53
C ARG A 49 1.63 -13.75 7.59
N ARG A 50 0.95 -14.62 6.86
CA ARG A 50 -0.14 -14.20 5.96
C ARG A 50 -1.29 -13.56 6.73
N LEU A 51 -1.61 -14.10 7.89
CA LEU A 51 -2.67 -13.58 8.74
C LEU A 51 -2.33 -12.20 9.31
N ILE A 52 -1.09 -11.99 9.75
CA ILE A 52 -0.61 -10.68 10.22
C ILE A 52 -0.68 -9.66 9.08
N THR A 53 -0.24 -10.02 7.88
CA THR A 53 -0.31 -9.15 6.70
C THR A 53 -1.75 -8.76 6.38
N LYS A 54 -2.67 -9.70 6.44
CA LYS A 54 -4.09 -9.45 6.22
C LYS A 54 -4.66 -8.52 7.28
N ASP A 55 -4.36 -8.76 8.55
CA ASP A 55 -4.83 -7.91 9.64
C ASP A 55 -4.30 -6.48 9.51
N ARG A 56 -3.02 -6.34 9.12
CA ARG A 56 -2.45 -5.02 8.84
C ARG A 56 -3.23 -4.29 7.74
N GLN A 57 -3.54 -4.97 6.65
CA GLN A 57 -4.30 -4.38 5.55
C GLN A 57 -5.70 -3.96 5.98
N VAL A 58 -6.38 -4.78 6.76
CA VAL A 58 -7.71 -4.44 7.27
C VAL A 58 -7.66 -3.21 8.18
N ILE A 59 -6.66 -3.15 9.07
CA ILE A 59 -6.47 -2.00 9.96
C ILE A 59 -6.21 -0.73 9.15
N ASN A 60 -5.32 -0.79 8.15
CA ASN A 60 -4.98 0.36 7.32
C ASN A 60 -6.15 0.85 6.47
N ASN A 61 -7.08 -0.04 6.12
CA ASN A 61 -8.28 0.31 5.36
C ASN A 61 -9.47 0.72 6.24
N SER A 62 -9.32 0.62 7.55
CA SER A 62 -10.40 0.94 8.48
C SER A 62 -10.48 2.43 8.78
N ASP A 63 -11.69 2.96 8.80
CA ASP A 63 -11.95 4.36 9.20
C ASP A 63 -11.93 4.55 10.72
N VAL A 64 -11.93 3.47 11.48
CA VAL A 64 -11.94 3.51 12.95
C VAL A 64 -10.59 3.92 13.51
N ILE A 65 -9.51 3.53 12.85
CA ILE A 65 -8.14 3.83 13.27
C ILE A 65 -7.54 4.89 12.34
N GLN A 66 -7.08 5.98 12.94
CA GLN A 66 -6.53 7.13 12.20
C GLN A 66 -5.02 7.03 11.92
N LYS A 67 -4.40 5.95 12.35
CA LYS A 67 -2.97 5.70 12.11
C LYS A 67 -2.79 4.54 11.17
N ILE A 68 -1.68 4.55 10.44
CA ILE A 68 -1.32 3.43 9.55
C ILE A 68 -0.20 2.61 10.15
N ILE A 69 -0.24 1.31 9.85
CA ILE A 69 0.83 0.38 10.18
C ILE A 69 1.74 0.28 8.97
N ILE A 70 3.00 0.66 9.13
CA ILE A 70 4.01 0.53 8.08
C ILE A 70 4.82 -0.74 8.26
N CYS A 71 5.27 -1.31 7.14
CA CYS A 71 6.07 -2.51 7.09
C CYS A 71 7.45 -2.19 6.52
N GLY A 72 8.49 -2.72 7.11
CA GLY A 72 9.86 -2.56 6.66
C GLY A 72 10.68 -3.81 6.96
N ASN A 73 11.98 -3.74 6.73
CA ASN A 73 12.90 -4.85 6.98
C ASN A 73 12.95 -5.28 8.45
N LYS A 74 12.61 -4.37 9.35
CA LYS A 74 12.64 -4.62 10.80
C LYS A 74 11.31 -5.07 11.36
N GLY A 75 10.28 -5.22 10.53
CA GLY A 75 8.95 -5.65 10.93
C GLY A 75 7.88 -4.59 10.75
N LEU A 76 7.01 -4.47 11.73
CA LEU A 76 5.90 -3.52 11.72
C LEU A 76 6.05 -2.44 12.80
N LYS A 77 5.48 -1.28 12.55
CA LYS A 77 5.28 -0.23 13.56
C LYS A 77 4.11 0.67 13.17
N LEU A 78 3.53 1.34 14.15
CA LEU A 78 2.62 2.44 13.87
C LEU A 78 3.43 3.65 13.40
N ALA A 79 3.08 4.21 12.27
CA ALA A 79 3.79 5.34 11.69
C ALA A 79 3.49 6.64 12.45
N SER A 80 4.52 7.44 12.71
CA SER A 80 4.35 8.84 13.03
C SER A 80 3.82 9.59 11.79
N LYS A 81 3.37 10.82 11.97
CA LYS A 81 2.90 11.63 10.84
C LYS A 81 3.95 11.77 9.74
N ALA A 82 5.20 12.06 10.12
CA ALA A 82 6.30 12.21 9.17
C ALA A 82 6.61 10.89 8.46
N GLU A 83 6.62 9.78 9.19
CA GLU A 83 6.82 8.45 8.60
C GLU A 83 5.69 8.06 7.66
N ALA A 84 4.46 8.37 8.02
CA ALA A 84 3.29 8.12 7.17
C ALA A 84 3.38 8.93 5.87
N GLU A 85 3.74 10.19 5.93
CA GLU A 85 3.93 11.04 4.75
C GLU A 85 5.01 10.47 3.82
N HIS A 86 6.13 10.05 4.38
CA HIS A 86 7.22 9.45 3.61
C HIS A 86 6.80 8.13 2.95
N TYR A 87 6.12 7.27 3.70
CA TYR A 87 5.61 5.99 3.19
C TYR A 87 4.62 6.20 2.04
N LEU A 88 3.68 7.12 2.21
CA LEU A 88 2.67 7.42 1.20
C LEU A 88 3.27 8.04 -0.06
N ALA A 89 4.29 8.88 0.08
CA ALA A 89 5.00 9.46 -1.06
C ALA A 89 5.71 8.37 -1.87
N LYS A 90 6.35 7.42 -1.21
CA LYS A 90 6.99 6.28 -1.85
C LYS A 90 5.99 5.36 -2.54
N ASP A 91 4.88 5.06 -1.88
CA ASP A 91 3.80 4.24 -2.43
C ASP A 91 3.21 4.88 -3.70
N LYS A 92 2.96 6.17 -3.66
CA LYS A 92 2.49 6.95 -4.80
C LYS A 92 3.46 6.87 -5.98
N THR A 93 4.77 7.04 -5.73
CA THR A 93 5.80 6.91 -6.76
C THR A 93 5.80 5.51 -7.39
N ASN A 94 5.71 4.47 -6.56
CA ASN A 94 5.65 3.09 -7.03
C ASN A 94 4.41 2.85 -7.90
N LEU A 95 3.27 3.38 -7.51
CA LEU A 95 2.03 3.27 -8.28
C LEU A 95 2.17 3.94 -9.66
N LEU A 96 2.70 5.15 -9.71
CA LEU A 96 2.88 5.88 -10.96
C LEU A 96 3.88 5.20 -11.88
N ASN A 97 4.95 4.63 -11.35
CA ASN A 97 5.90 3.84 -12.13
C ASN A 97 5.25 2.57 -12.71
N ALA A 98 4.38 1.91 -11.94
CA ALA A 98 3.63 0.75 -12.40
C ALA A 98 2.67 1.12 -13.54
N LEU A 99 1.99 2.26 -13.45
CA LEU A 99 1.11 2.77 -14.50
C LEU A 99 1.89 3.08 -15.78
N ALA A 100 3.04 3.75 -15.66
CA ALA A 100 3.90 4.06 -16.79
C ALA A 100 4.37 2.79 -17.52
N ARG A 101 4.77 1.78 -16.76
CA ARG A 101 5.16 0.48 -17.31
C ARG A 101 4.02 -0.20 -18.04
N HIS A 102 2.84 -0.20 -17.45
CA HIS A 102 1.64 -0.80 -18.04
C HIS A 102 1.31 -0.11 -19.38
N TYR A 103 1.33 1.21 -19.40
CA TYR A 103 1.12 2.00 -20.61
C TYR A 103 2.09 1.61 -21.74
N LYS A 104 3.37 1.49 -21.41
CA LYS A 104 4.39 1.06 -22.37
C LYS A 104 4.13 -0.33 -22.93
N LEU A 105 3.70 -1.26 -22.08
CA LEU A 105 3.38 -2.62 -22.50
C LEU A 105 2.16 -2.67 -23.41
N GLU A 106 1.12 -1.91 -23.11
CA GLU A 106 -0.06 -1.81 -23.98
C GLU A 106 0.31 -1.28 -25.36
N LYS A 107 1.08 -0.21 -25.42
CA LYS A 107 1.54 0.39 -26.67
C LYS A 107 2.39 -0.59 -27.47
N LYS A 108 3.29 -1.30 -26.82
CA LYS A 108 4.15 -2.30 -27.45
C LYS A 108 3.36 -3.49 -27.98
N ALA A 109 2.30 -3.89 -27.28
CA ALA A 109 1.42 -4.96 -27.71
C ALA A 109 0.44 -4.57 -28.82
N GLY A 110 0.44 -3.29 -29.26
CA GLY A 110 -0.48 -2.79 -30.26
C GLY A 110 -1.92 -2.69 -29.78
N MET A 111 -2.15 -2.70 -28.50
CA MET A 111 -3.49 -2.59 -27.93
C MET A 111 -3.95 -1.13 -27.88
N ASP A 112 -5.25 -0.90 -28.08
CA ASP A 112 -5.84 0.39 -27.79
C ASP A 112 -5.71 0.68 -26.28
N GLN A 113 -5.27 1.90 -25.97
CA GLN A 113 -5.03 2.30 -24.61
C GLN A 113 -6.35 2.58 -23.90
N GLN A 114 -6.98 1.52 -23.42
CA GLN A 114 -8.23 1.59 -22.66
C GLN A 114 -8.02 1.47 -21.17
N PHE A 115 -6.81 1.71 -20.71
CA PHE A 115 -6.52 1.65 -19.28
C PHE A 115 -7.32 2.72 -18.55
N LYS A 116 -8.14 2.26 -17.60
CA LYS A 116 -8.95 3.15 -16.76
C LYS A 116 -8.49 3.00 -15.32
N PHE A 117 -8.21 4.11 -14.67
CA PHE A 117 -8.05 4.08 -13.22
C PHE A 117 -9.24 4.71 -12.54
N THR A 118 -9.54 4.18 -11.36
CA THR A 118 -10.51 4.77 -10.45
C THR A 118 -9.76 5.31 -9.25
N PHE A 119 -9.65 6.62 -9.18
CA PHE A 119 -9.10 7.33 -8.03
C PHE A 119 -10.19 8.20 -7.42
N GLY A 120 -9.93 8.73 -6.25
CA GLY A 120 -10.90 9.57 -5.53
C GLY A 120 -11.33 10.81 -6.30
N SER A 121 -10.40 11.46 -7.01
CA SER A 121 -10.73 12.52 -7.95
C SER A 121 -9.68 12.62 -9.04
N GLU A 122 -10.10 13.08 -10.19
CA GLU A 122 -9.24 13.29 -11.36
C GLU A 122 -8.19 14.36 -11.11
N ARG A 123 -8.54 15.34 -10.32
CA ARG A 123 -7.63 16.42 -9.91
C ARG A 123 -6.47 15.90 -9.06
N GLU A 124 -6.75 14.94 -8.19
CA GLU A 124 -5.71 14.28 -7.38
C GLU A 124 -4.72 13.52 -8.24
N ILE A 125 -5.16 12.91 -9.33
CA ILE A 125 -4.28 12.19 -10.25
C ILE A 125 -3.31 13.16 -10.94
N VAL A 126 -3.78 14.32 -11.38
CA VAL A 126 -2.92 15.33 -11.99
C VAL A 126 -1.88 15.83 -11.01
N LEU A 127 -2.29 16.14 -9.79
CA LEU A 127 -1.36 16.54 -8.74
C LEU A 127 -0.34 15.45 -8.46
N ALA A 128 -0.78 14.19 -8.44
CA ALA A 128 0.09 13.04 -8.27
C ALA A 128 1.15 12.96 -9.37
N PHE A 129 0.78 13.18 -10.62
CA PHE A 129 1.71 13.18 -11.74
C PHE A 129 2.73 14.32 -11.62
N THR A 130 2.28 15.48 -11.25
CA THR A 130 3.14 16.67 -11.09
C THR A 130 4.17 16.46 -9.97
N ASP A 131 3.76 15.89 -8.85
CA ASP A 131 4.60 15.74 -7.66
C ASP A 131 5.45 14.46 -7.68
N SER A 132 5.26 13.57 -8.63
CA SER A 132 5.88 12.25 -8.62
C SER A 132 7.32 12.21 -9.10
N GLY A 133 7.83 13.28 -9.71
CA GLY A 133 9.14 13.28 -10.34
C GLY A 133 9.19 12.50 -11.65
N LEU A 134 8.06 12.23 -12.26
CA LEU A 134 7.99 11.56 -13.55
C LEU A 134 8.65 12.40 -14.64
N THR A 135 9.25 11.74 -15.62
CA THR A 135 9.80 12.42 -16.80
C THR A 135 8.69 13.02 -17.65
N GLY A 136 9.04 14.04 -18.47
CA GLY A 136 8.06 14.64 -19.40
C GLY A 136 7.41 13.62 -20.32
N GLU A 137 8.16 12.63 -20.79
CA GLU A 137 7.64 11.54 -21.63
C GLU A 137 6.61 10.70 -20.89
N GLN A 138 6.89 10.36 -19.63
CA GLN A 138 5.96 9.61 -18.79
C GLN A 138 4.68 10.40 -18.53
N ILE A 139 4.79 11.69 -18.25
CA ILE A 139 3.63 12.57 -18.04
C ILE A 139 2.79 12.66 -19.31
N GLU A 140 3.41 12.80 -20.46
CA GLU A 140 2.69 12.81 -21.75
C GLU A 140 1.99 11.48 -22.01
N GLY A 141 2.61 10.37 -21.65
CA GLY A 141 1.98 9.06 -21.72
C GLY A 141 0.70 8.99 -20.90
N PHE A 142 0.73 9.48 -19.68
CA PHE A 142 -0.45 9.53 -18.80
C PHE A 142 -1.51 10.51 -19.32
N LYS A 143 -1.12 11.65 -19.86
CA LYS A 143 -2.05 12.59 -20.49
C LYS A 143 -2.79 11.97 -21.68
N LYS A 144 -2.11 11.16 -22.46
CA LYS A 144 -2.76 10.41 -23.56
C LYS A 144 -3.79 9.43 -23.04
N ILE A 145 -3.51 8.75 -21.93
CA ILE A 145 -4.48 7.89 -21.27
C ILE A 145 -5.69 8.70 -20.81
N GLN A 146 -5.47 9.86 -20.22
CA GLN A 146 -6.55 10.77 -19.82
C GLN A 146 -7.45 11.13 -21.00
N ASN A 147 -6.86 11.55 -22.10
CA ASN A 147 -7.60 11.96 -23.28
C ASN A 147 -8.38 10.81 -23.93
N ALA A 148 -7.82 9.61 -23.87
CA ALA A 148 -8.47 8.42 -24.43
C ALA A 148 -9.55 7.85 -23.50
N SER A 149 -9.47 8.09 -22.21
CA SER A 149 -10.36 7.45 -21.25
C SER A 149 -11.53 8.32 -20.85
N LEU A 150 -11.45 9.20 -19.94
CA LEU A 150 -12.62 9.88 -19.39
C LEU A 150 -12.31 11.24 -18.80
N TRP A 151 -11.11 11.73 -18.96
CA TRP A 151 -10.67 12.89 -18.24
C TRP A 151 -10.69 14.14 -19.10
N ASN A 152 -11.87 14.60 -19.40
CA ASN A 152 -12.06 15.76 -20.26
C ASN A 152 -12.06 17.09 -19.50
N PHE A 153 -11.60 17.11 -18.29
CA PHE A 153 -11.73 18.26 -17.39
C PHE A 153 -10.44 19.06 -17.23
N PHE A 154 -9.41 18.69 -17.92
CA PHE A 154 -8.16 19.45 -17.95
C PHE A 154 -8.06 20.32 -19.17
#